data_48be5cb790c2b1724fa2e1e1f6d4e317
#
_entry.id   48be5cb790c2b1724fa2e1e1f6d4e317
#
_cell.length_a   1.000
_cell.length_b   1.000
_cell.length_c   1.000
_cell.angle_alpha   90.00
_cell.angle_beta   90.00
_cell.angle_gamma   90.00
#
_symmetry.space_group_name_H-M   'P 1'
#
loop_
_entity.id
_entity.type
_entity.pdbx_description
1 polymer ?
#
loop_
_entity_poly.entity_id
_entity_poly.type
_entity_poly.pdbx_seq_one_letter_code
_entity_poly.pdbx_strand_id
1 'polypeptide(L)'
;GNNEETIKATSEACVDALKDANPDVVLVYGDVSGALGGALAAKEIGIPVAHVEAGLRSGDMDMPEERNRIEIDKIAKYLFVTEESGRKNLEKEGIEGEVHFVGNTMIDTLIRMQKNVFDFKRPFDYPDKFGLVTLHRPSNVDSKDNLKKNIDFLNEVAEKKELIFPIHLRTKSALENYNLYSKLSDKIIKKDPLGYIDFLKLIHLSDFVLTDSGGIQEETTFLGVECFTLRKNTERPATESKNGGTNHLIDI
;
A
#
# COMPACT_ATOMS: atom_id res chain seq x y z
N GLY A 1 -15.51 -2.96 11.90
CA GLY A 1 -15.75 -4.42 11.97
C GLY A 1 -14.43 -5.14 12.18
N ASN A 2 -14.47 -6.27 12.85
CA ASN A 2 -13.31 -7.14 13.02
C ASN A 2 -12.91 -7.69 11.65
N ASN A 3 -11.62 -7.88 11.39
CA ASN A 3 -11.09 -8.43 10.14
C ASN A 3 -11.77 -9.77 9.77
N GLU A 4 -11.93 -10.66 10.73
CA GLU A 4 -12.58 -11.97 10.56
C GLU A 4 -14.06 -11.85 10.14
N GLU A 5 -14.80 -10.91 10.72
CA GLU A 5 -16.19 -10.65 10.34
C GLU A 5 -16.28 -10.16 8.89
N THR A 6 -15.35 -9.30 8.46
CA THR A 6 -15.30 -8.81 7.09
C THR A 6 -14.98 -9.94 6.11
N ILE A 7 -14.00 -10.80 6.41
CA ILE A 7 -13.65 -11.97 5.59
C ILE A 7 -14.87 -12.89 5.44
N LYS A 8 -15.52 -13.24 6.57
CA LYS A 8 -16.68 -14.10 6.58
C LYS A 8 -17.84 -13.53 5.76
N ALA A 9 -18.23 -12.27 6.02
CA ALA A 9 -19.32 -11.61 5.32
C ALA A 9 -19.04 -11.50 3.81
N THR A 10 -17.78 -11.20 3.42
CA THR A 10 -17.39 -11.15 2.01
C THR A 10 -17.45 -12.55 1.38
N SER A 11 -16.97 -13.58 2.07
CA SER A 11 -17.04 -14.95 1.56
C SER A 11 -18.49 -15.39 1.32
N GLU A 12 -19.36 -15.21 2.31
CA GLU A 12 -20.77 -15.53 2.19
C GLU A 12 -21.45 -14.79 1.02
N ALA A 13 -21.21 -13.50 0.88
CA ALA A 13 -21.77 -12.70 -0.21
C ALA A 13 -21.24 -13.09 -1.59
N CYS A 14 -19.99 -13.54 -1.70
CA CYS A 14 -19.39 -13.94 -2.96
C CYS A 14 -19.85 -15.31 -3.45
N VAL A 15 -20.19 -16.25 -2.56
CA VAL A 15 -20.58 -17.62 -2.94
C VAL A 15 -21.73 -17.64 -3.95
N ASP A 16 -22.81 -16.91 -3.67
CA ASP A 16 -23.99 -16.91 -4.55
C ASP A 16 -23.68 -16.20 -5.87
N ALA A 17 -22.96 -15.06 -5.83
CA ALA A 17 -22.54 -14.35 -7.03
C ALA A 17 -21.62 -15.20 -7.93
N LEU A 18 -20.72 -15.99 -7.34
CA LEU A 18 -19.81 -16.86 -8.09
C LEU A 18 -20.55 -18.08 -8.66
N LYS A 19 -21.56 -18.63 -7.96
CA LYS A 19 -22.40 -19.69 -8.50
C LYS A 19 -23.20 -19.23 -9.71
N ASP A 20 -23.75 -18.02 -9.65
CA ASP A 20 -24.53 -17.43 -10.73
C ASP A 20 -23.65 -17.08 -11.95
N ALA A 21 -22.46 -16.53 -11.71
CA ALA A 21 -21.52 -16.15 -12.77
C ALA A 21 -20.79 -17.35 -13.37
N ASN A 22 -20.60 -18.44 -12.61
CA ASN A 22 -19.90 -19.67 -12.97
C ASN A 22 -18.57 -19.42 -13.74
N PRO A 23 -17.64 -18.65 -13.16
CA PRO A 23 -16.37 -18.31 -13.83
C PRO A 23 -15.41 -19.50 -13.82
N ASP A 24 -14.51 -19.55 -14.81
CA ASP A 24 -13.45 -20.57 -14.90
C ASP A 24 -12.35 -20.35 -13.85
N VAL A 25 -12.18 -19.11 -13.38
CA VAL A 25 -11.16 -18.71 -12.41
C VAL A 25 -11.59 -17.44 -11.67
N VAL A 26 -11.25 -17.34 -10.39
CA VAL A 26 -11.42 -16.12 -9.58
C VAL A 26 -10.06 -15.46 -9.39
N LEU A 27 -9.92 -14.22 -9.86
CA LEU A 27 -8.75 -13.39 -9.62
C LEU A 27 -8.92 -12.58 -8.33
N VAL A 28 -7.96 -12.68 -7.42
CA VAL A 28 -7.84 -11.82 -6.23
C VAL A 28 -6.54 -11.03 -6.25
N TYR A 29 -6.59 -9.79 -5.80
CA TYR A 29 -5.46 -8.86 -5.81
C TYR A 29 -5.07 -8.50 -4.38
N GLY A 30 -3.77 -8.65 -4.07
CA GLY A 30 -3.21 -8.24 -2.78
C GLY A 30 -3.78 -9.05 -1.61
N ASP A 31 -3.92 -8.39 -0.46
CA ASP A 31 -4.00 -9.04 0.85
C ASP A 31 -5.10 -8.51 1.78
N VAL A 32 -5.99 -7.69 1.25
CA VAL A 32 -7.12 -7.17 2.05
C VAL A 32 -8.12 -8.27 2.39
N SER A 33 -8.90 -8.04 3.46
CA SER A 33 -9.93 -8.99 3.91
C SER A 33 -10.90 -9.43 2.81
N GLY A 34 -11.22 -8.52 1.88
CA GLY A 34 -12.08 -8.82 0.73
C GLY A 34 -11.43 -9.80 -0.25
N ALA A 35 -10.12 -9.70 -0.48
CA ALA A 35 -9.38 -10.64 -1.33
C ALA A 35 -9.41 -12.06 -0.74
N LEU A 36 -9.13 -12.19 0.57
CA LEU A 36 -9.22 -13.49 1.25
C LEU A 36 -10.66 -14.02 1.26
N GLY A 37 -11.67 -13.19 1.52
CA GLY A 37 -13.07 -13.59 1.48
C GLY A 37 -13.49 -14.14 0.11
N GLY A 38 -13.10 -13.45 -0.98
CA GLY A 38 -13.34 -13.91 -2.34
C GLY A 38 -12.62 -15.21 -2.68
N ALA A 39 -11.37 -15.38 -2.24
CA ALA A 39 -10.61 -16.62 -2.42
C ALA A 39 -11.23 -17.81 -1.68
N LEU A 40 -11.71 -17.59 -0.44
CA LEU A 40 -12.39 -18.61 0.34
C LEU A 40 -13.73 -19.03 -0.31
N ALA A 41 -14.51 -18.08 -0.79
CA ALA A 41 -15.74 -18.36 -1.51
C ALA A 41 -15.49 -19.21 -2.77
N ALA A 42 -14.49 -18.86 -3.57
CA ALA A 42 -14.11 -19.62 -4.77
C ALA A 42 -13.69 -21.07 -4.41
N LYS A 43 -12.84 -21.21 -3.35
CA LYS A 43 -12.43 -22.51 -2.84
C LYS A 43 -13.62 -23.37 -2.40
N GLU A 44 -14.58 -22.78 -1.67
CA GLU A 44 -15.77 -23.50 -1.16
C GLU A 44 -16.58 -24.15 -2.28
N ILE A 45 -16.68 -23.46 -3.42
CA ILE A 45 -17.46 -23.97 -4.57
C ILE A 45 -16.60 -24.62 -5.67
N GLY A 46 -15.30 -24.83 -5.40
CA GLY A 46 -14.40 -25.56 -6.29
C GLY A 46 -13.90 -24.79 -7.51
N ILE A 47 -13.98 -23.47 -7.52
CA ILE A 47 -13.45 -22.62 -8.58
C ILE A 47 -11.97 -22.31 -8.31
N PRO A 48 -11.06 -22.50 -9.30
CA PRO A 48 -9.64 -22.14 -9.15
C PRO A 48 -9.44 -20.67 -8.78
N VAL A 49 -8.49 -20.40 -7.86
CA VAL A 49 -8.11 -19.04 -7.47
C VAL A 49 -6.78 -18.67 -8.14
N ALA A 50 -6.70 -17.44 -8.62
CA ALA A 50 -5.48 -16.81 -9.08
C ALA A 50 -5.17 -15.61 -8.17
N HIS A 51 -3.97 -15.58 -7.58
CA HIS A 51 -3.53 -14.53 -6.66
C HIS A 51 -2.50 -13.63 -7.34
N VAL A 52 -2.83 -12.36 -7.48
CA VAL A 52 -1.92 -11.31 -7.97
C VAL A 52 -1.27 -10.63 -6.75
N GLU A 53 0.03 -10.40 -6.80
CA GLU A 53 0.92 -10.03 -5.71
C GLU A 53 1.22 -11.20 -4.74
N ALA A 54 1.26 -12.42 -5.25
CA ALA A 54 1.56 -13.61 -4.47
C ALA A 54 2.99 -13.61 -3.91
N GLY A 55 3.17 -14.23 -2.75
CA GLY A 55 4.49 -14.52 -2.16
C GLY A 55 5.17 -13.35 -1.45
N LEU A 56 4.60 -12.15 -1.46
CA LEU A 56 5.16 -11.03 -0.68
C LEU A 56 5.08 -11.34 0.81
N ARG A 57 6.12 -10.97 1.60
CA ARG A 57 6.18 -11.19 3.05
C ARG A 57 6.84 -10.01 3.76
N SER A 58 6.16 -9.48 4.77
CA SER A 58 6.70 -8.49 5.71
C SER A 58 7.37 -9.16 6.92
N GLY A 59 6.98 -10.41 7.21
CA GLY A 59 7.38 -11.14 8.40
C GLY A 59 6.65 -10.69 9.68
N ASP A 60 5.71 -9.77 9.58
CA ASP A 60 4.94 -9.24 10.70
C ASP A 60 3.58 -9.94 10.81
N MET A 61 3.49 -10.97 11.63
CA MET A 61 2.27 -11.75 11.84
C MET A 61 1.18 -11.01 12.63
N ASP A 62 1.47 -9.85 13.21
CA ASP A 62 0.48 -9.00 13.86
C ASP A 62 -0.34 -8.22 12.81
N MET A 63 0.20 -8.05 11.60
CA MET A 63 -0.50 -7.46 10.47
C MET A 63 -1.56 -8.42 9.91
N PRO A 64 -2.84 -8.01 9.86
CA PRO A 64 -3.89 -8.81 9.20
C PRO A 64 -3.56 -9.13 7.74
N GLU A 65 -2.98 -8.20 7.01
CA GLU A 65 -2.59 -8.34 5.62
C GLU A 65 -1.57 -9.46 5.41
N GLU A 66 -0.61 -9.63 6.32
CA GLU A 66 0.39 -10.71 6.23
C GLU A 66 -0.27 -12.08 6.35
N ARG A 67 -1.17 -12.24 7.33
CA ARG A 67 -1.93 -13.48 7.51
C ARG A 67 -2.84 -13.78 6.32
N ASN A 68 -3.54 -12.77 5.84
CA ASN A 68 -4.42 -12.91 4.68
C ASN A 68 -3.66 -13.39 3.45
N ARG A 69 -2.50 -12.77 3.17
CA ARG A 69 -1.64 -13.08 2.02
C ARG A 69 -1.17 -14.53 2.05
N ILE A 70 -0.69 -14.99 3.20
CA ILE A 70 -0.27 -16.38 3.39
C ILE A 70 -1.43 -17.35 3.14
N GLU A 71 -2.62 -17.04 3.63
CA GLU A 71 -3.78 -17.91 3.43
C GLU A 71 -4.28 -17.90 1.98
N ILE A 72 -4.25 -16.77 1.29
CA ILE A 72 -4.59 -16.71 -0.13
C ILE A 72 -3.59 -17.52 -0.95
N ASP A 73 -2.28 -17.38 -0.68
CA ASP A 73 -1.24 -18.14 -1.38
C ASP A 73 -1.45 -19.65 -1.25
N LYS A 74 -1.84 -20.15 -0.06
CA LYS A 74 -2.13 -21.58 0.16
C LYS A 74 -3.36 -22.09 -0.60
N ILE A 75 -4.30 -21.21 -0.93
CA ILE A 75 -5.54 -21.54 -1.64
C ILE A 75 -5.34 -21.46 -3.16
N ALA A 76 -4.51 -20.53 -3.61
CA ALA A 76 -4.38 -20.19 -5.01
C ALA A 76 -3.76 -21.31 -5.84
N LYS A 77 -4.41 -21.62 -6.97
CA LYS A 77 -3.84 -22.49 -8.00
C LYS A 77 -2.79 -21.76 -8.84
N TYR A 78 -3.05 -20.48 -9.15
CA TYR A 78 -2.16 -19.64 -9.94
C TYR A 78 -1.60 -18.52 -9.05
N LEU A 79 -0.28 -18.40 -9.00
CA LEU A 79 0.44 -17.48 -8.13
C LEU A 79 1.23 -16.50 -9.01
N PHE A 80 0.70 -15.29 -9.18
CA PHE A 80 1.31 -14.23 -9.97
C PHE A 80 2.23 -13.38 -9.10
N VAL A 81 3.52 -13.57 -9.27
CA VAL A 81 4.57 -12.99 -8.43
C VAL A 81 5.11 -11.71 -9.06
N THR A 82 5.25 -10.66 -8.26
CA THR A 82 5.68 -9.34 -8.71
C THR A 82 7.19 -9.11 -8.59
N GLU A 83 7.86 -9.81 -7.68
CA GLU A 83 9.29 -9.69 -7.43
C GLU A 83 9.92 -11.05 -7.03
N GLU A 84 11.23 -11.17 -7.19
CA GLU A 84 11.96 -12.42 -6.95
C GLU A 84 11.88 -12.91 -5.49
N SER A 85 11.72 -12.00 -4.53
CA SER A 85 11.54 -12.36 -3.12
C SER A 85 10.26 -13.17 -2.91
N GLY A 86 9.18 -12.82 -3.63
CA GLY A 86 7.92 -13.54 -3.58
C GLY A 86 8.06 -14.99 -4.02
N ARG A 87 8.76 -15.25 -5.14
CA ARG A 87 9.04 -16.62 -5.60
C ARG A 87 9.79 -17.44 -4.55
N LYS A 88 10.84 -16.84 -3.96
CA LYS A 88 11.64 -17.50 -2.91
C LYS A 88 10.83 -17.80 -1.64
N ASN A 89 9.91 -16.91 -1.26
CA ASN A 89 9.05 -17.12 -0.10
C ASN A 89 8.09 -18.29 -0.33
N LEU A 90 7.42 -18.35 -1.49
CA LEU A 90 6.54 -19.46 -1.85
C LEU A 90 7.26 -20.80 -1.85
N GLU A 91 8.46 -20.86 -2.44
CA GLU A 91 9.30 -22.04 -2.45
C GLU A 91 9.71 -22.49 -1.04
N LYS A 92 10.18 -21.55 -0.21
CA LYS A 92 10.58 -21.80 1.19
C LYS A 92 9.43 -22.32 2.05
N GLU A 93 8.22 -21.81 1.80
CA GLU A 93 7.01 -22.18 2.54
C GLU A 93 6.37 -23.47 2.00
N GLY A 94 6.87 -24.02 0.89
CA GLY A 94 6.31 -25.21 0.25
C GLY A 94 4.89 -25.00 -0.28
N ILE A 95 4.58 -23.79 -0.72
CA ILE A 95 3.29 -23.48 -1.30
C ILE A 95 3.16 -24.16 -2.66
N GLU A 96 2.15 -25.00 -2.80
CA GLU A 96 1.83 -25.69 -4.05
C GLU A 96 0.99 -24.81 -4.96
N GLY A 97 1.39 -24.68 -6.22
CA GLY A 97 0.67 -23.87 -7.22
C GLY A 97 1.53 -23.56 -8.44
N GLU A 98 0.91 -23.02 -9.47
CA GLU A 98 1.59 -22.60 -10.69
C GLU A 98 2.14 -21.18 -10.50
N VAL A 99 3.44 -21.05 -10.27
CA VAL A 99 4.10 -19.76 -10.02
C VAL A 99 4.49 -19.10 -11.33
N HIS A 100 4.00 -17.88 -11.55
CA HIS A 100 4.28 -17.05 -12.73
C HIS A 100 4.91 -15.72 -12.28
N PHE A 101 6.12 -15.43 -12.76
CA PHE A 101 6.75 -14.13 -12.55
C PHE A 101 6.20 -13.13 -13.58
N VAL A 102 5.37 -12.20 -13.15
CA VAL A 102 4.64 -11.29 -14.04
C VAL A 102 5.05 -9.82 -13.93
N GLY A 103 5.85 -9.47 -12.90
CA GLY A 103 6.16 -8.09 -12.58
C GLY A 103 5.00 -7.37 -11.89
N ASN A 104 5.12 -6.06 -11.77
CA ASN A 104 4.24 -5.24 -10.94
C ASN A 104 3.15 -4.57 -11.77
N THR A 105 1.89 -5.00 -11.58
CA THR A 105 0.72 -4.45 -12.30
C THR A 105 0.40 -2.99 -11.92
N MET A 106 0.83 -2.52 -10.75
CA MET A 106 0.72 -1.10 -10.37
C MET A 106 1.63 -0.24 -11.26
N ILE A 107 2.85 -0.72 -11.53
CA ILE A 107 3.79 -0.03 -12.40
C ILE A 107 3.29 -0.02 -13.85
N ASP A 108 2.65 -1.09 -14.33
CA ASP A 108 1.98 -1.09 -15.64
C ASP A 108 0.93 0.03 -15.74
N THR A 109 0.16 0.23 -14.67
CA THR A 109 -0.83 1.31 -14.58
C THR A 109 -0.15 2.67 -14.62
N LEU A 110 0.93 2.86 -13.85
CA LEU A 110 1.71 4.09 -13.85
C LEU A 110 2.25 4.40 -15.26
N ILE A 111 2.83 3.41 -15.94
CA ILE A 111 3.34 3.56 -17.31
C ILE A 111 2.22 3.98 -18.27
N ARG A 112 1.05 3.37 -18.19
CA ARG A 112 -0.11 3.75 -19.02
C ARG A 112 -0.58 5.18 -18.78
N MET A 113 -0.49 5.64 -17.52
CA MET A 113 -0.88 6.98 -17.11
C MET A 113 0.24 8.03 -17.28
N GLN A 114 1.43 7.62 -17.73
CA GLN A 114 2.64 8.45 -17.79
C GLN A 114 2.43 9.79 -18.50
N LYS A 115 1.70 9.81 -19.62
CA LYS A 115 1.38 11.05 -20.34
C LYS A 115 0.59 12.05 -19.48
N ASN A 116 -0.33 11.56 -18.65
CA ASN A 116 -1.14 12.40 -17.77
C ASN A 116 -0.38 12.84 -16.52
N VAL A 117 0.52 11.99 -16.01
CA VAL A 117 1.37 12.27 -14.86
C VAL A 117 2.43 13.32 -15.20
N PHE A 118 3.05 13.21 -16.38
CA PHE A 118 4.08 14.15 -16.84
C PHE A 118 3.53 15.39 -17.56
N ASP A 119 2.21 15.53 -17.68
CA ASP A 119 1.59 16.81 -17.97
C ASP A 119 1.71 17.71 -16.73
N PHE A 120 2.71 18.59 -16.73
CA PHE A 120 3.14 19.45 -15.61
C PHE A 120 2.11 20.48 -15.14
N LYS A 121 0.84 20.33 -15.48
CA LYS A 121 -0.22 21.16 -14.92
C LYS A 121 -0.38 20.86 -13.43
N ARG A 122 -0.04 21.82 -12.61
CA ARG A 122 -0.19 21.71 -11.14
C ARG A 122 -1.66 21.60 -10.75
N PRO A 123 -2.02 20.67 -9.87
CA PRO A 123 -3.40 20.54 -9.40
C PRO A 123 -3.84 21.72 -8.51
N PHE A 124 -2.88 22.41 -7.89
CA PHE A 124 -3.04 23.62 -7.08
C PHE A 124 -1.70 24.35 -6.96
N ASP A 125 -1.66 25.54 -6.34
CA ASP A 125 -0.41 26.25 -6.05
C ASP A 125 0.37 25.58 -4.91
N TYR A 126 1.66 25.34 -5.15
CA TYR A 126 2.62 24.81 -4.16
C TYR A 126 4.05 25.23 -4.53
N PRO A 127 5.01 25.16 -3.56
CA PRO A 127 6.41 25.51 -3.81
C PRO A 127 7.06 24.56 -4.84
N ASP A 128 8.11 25.06 -5.54
CA ASP A 128 8.84 24.25 -6.52
C ASP A 128 9.64 23.11 -5.88
N LYS A 129 10.00 23.25 -4.61
CA LYS A 129 10.75 22.26 -3.85
C LYS A 129 10.01 21.90 -2.57
N PHE A 130 9.58 20.66 -2.45
CA PHE A 130 8.79 20.19 -1.32
C PHE A 130 9.02 18.69 -1.06
N GLY A 131 8.73 18.26 0.16
CA GLY A 131 8.52 16.86 0.49
C GLY A 131 7.03 16.52 0.44
N LEU A 132 6.69 15.33 -0.05
CA LEU A 132 5.31 14.84 -0.06
C LEU A 132 5.09 13.90 1.13
N VAL A 133 3.94 14.03 1.81
CA VAL A 133 3.62 13.20 2.97
C VAL A 133 2.34 12.41 2.72
N THR A 134 2.33 11.13 3.10
CA THR A 134 1.09 10.34 3.23
C THR A 134 1.21 9.34 4.36
N LEU A 135 0.22 9.35 5.26
CA LEU A 135 0.12 8.46 6.41
C LEU A 135 -1.32 7.97 6.54
N HIS A 136 -1.50 6.66 6.71
CA HIS A 136 -2.81 6.05 6.85
C HIS A 136 -2.81 4.68 7.54
N ARG A 137 -1.63 4.10 7.83
CA ARG A 137 -1.57 2.79 8.49
C ARG A 137 -2.02 2.87 9.94
N PRO A 138 -2.81 1.87 10.41
CA PRO A 138 -3.29 1.81 11.79
C PRO A 138 -2.19 1.99 12.83
N SER A 139 -1.05 1.32 12.65
CA SER A 139 0.11 1.41 13.54
C SER A 139 0.63 2.84 13.75
N ASN A 140 0.49 3.70 12.74
CA ASN A 140 0.99 5.07 12.77
C ASN A 140 -0.07 6.09 13.23
N VAL A 141 -1.36 5.82 12.98
CA VAL A 141 -2.40 6.85 13.14
C VAL A 141 -3.47 6.52 14.19
N ASP A 142 -3.69 5.25 14.52
CA ASP A 142 -4.78 4.86 15.43
C ASP A 142 -4.44 5.07 16.93
N SER A 143 -3.16 5.12 17.27
CA SER A 143 -2.71 5.44 18.62
C SER A 143 -2.39 6.93 18.71
N LYS A 144 -2.88 7.61 19.77
CA LYS A 144 -2.58 9.02 20.02
C LYS A 144 -1.08 9.27 20.14
N ASP A 145 -0.36 8.38 20.83
CA ASP A 145 1.07 8.55 21.06
C ASP A 145 1.88 8.37 19.78
N ASN A 146 1.55 7.37 18.96
CA ASN A 146 2.21 7.16 17.69
C ASN A 146 1.91 8.29 16.69
N LEU A 147 0.63 8.71 16.60
CA LEU A 147 0.27 9.84 15.74
C LEU A 147 0.97 11.12 16.19
N LYS A 148 1.09 11.36 17.52
CA LYS A 148 1.81 12.52 18.05
C LYS A 148 3.30 12.48 17.68
N LYS A 149 3.98 11.34 17.82
CA LYS A 149 5.38 11.18 17.40
C LYS A 149 5.57 11.49 15.92
N ASN A 150 4.67 10.94 15.06
CA ASN A 150 4.71 11.22 13.64
C ASN A 150 4.53 12.71 13.32
N ILE A 151 3.61 13.40 14.02
CA ILE A 151 3.41 14.86 13.85
C ILE A 151 4.65 15.63 14.28
N ASP A 152 5.22 15.30 15.45
CA ASP A 152 6.42 15.96 15.96
C ASP A 152 7.57 15.80 14.95
N PHE A 153 7.76 14.60 14.39
CA PHE A 153 8.74 14.35 13.33
C PHE A 153 8.45 15.15 12.04
N LEU A 154 7.20 15.16 11.58
CA LEU A 154 6.82 15.94 10.39
C LEU A 154 7.08 17.44 10.60
N ASN A 155 6.82 17.97 11.80
CA ASN A 155 7.07 19.35 12.13
C ASN A 155 8.59 19.66 12.12
N GLU A 156 9.43 18.75 12.62
CA GLU A 156 10.89 18.91 12.54
C GLU A 156 11.40 18.94 11.10
N VAL A 157 10.86 18.07 10.25
CA VAL A 157 11.20 18.07 8.80
C VAL A 157 10.71 19.37 8.16
N ALA A 158 9.51 19.84 8.52
CA ALA A 158 8.92 21.07 7.98
C ALA A 158 9.73 22.33 8.33
N GLU A 159 10.55 22.32 9.38
CA GLU A 159 11.47 23.42 9.68
C GLU A 159 12.57 23.58 8.60
N LYS A 160 12.91 22.50 7.89
CA LYS A 160 13.98 22.47 6.88
C LYS A 160 13.45 22.46 5.45
N LYS A 161 12.24 21.95 5.24
CA LYS A 161 11.62 21.73 3.93
C LYS A 161 10.11 21.82 4.00
N GLU A 162 9.51 22.63 3.15
CA GLU A 162 8.04 22.67 3.04
C GLU A 162 7.48 21.30 2.69
N LEU A 163 6.39 20.93 3.34
CA LEU A 163 5.74 19.65 3.13
C LEU A 163 4.34 19.84 2.54
N ILE A 164 3.97 18.98 1.59
CA ILE A 164 2.59 18.84 1.11
C ILE A 164 2.03 17.57 1.71
N PHE A 165 0.93 17.68 2.42
CA PHE A 165 0.27 16.56 3.09
C PHE A 165 -1.18 16.43 2.64
N PRO A 166 -1.47 15.68 1.57
CA PRO A 166 -2.81 15.20 1.28
C PRO A 166 -3.22 14.22 2.37
N ILE A 167 -4.09 14.67 3.28
CA ILE A 167 -4.41 13.93 4.51
C ILE A 167 -5.47 12.88 4.22
N HIS A 168 -5.12 11.60 4.35
CA HIS A 168 -6.05 10.49 4.22
C HIS A 168 -7.19 10.61 5.25
N LEU A 169 -8.41 10.17 4.89
CA LEU A 169 -9.60 10.30 5.74
C LEU A 169 -9.42 9.69 7.14
N ARG A 170 -8.79 8.52 7.23
CA ARG A 170 -8.46 7.88 8.53
C ARG A 170 -7.58 8.76 9.38
N THR A 171 -6.53 9.31 8.82
CA THR A 171 -5.58 10.19 9.50
C THR A 171 -6.24 11.50 9.91
N LYS A 172 -7.09 12.08 9.05
CA LYS A 172 -7.86 13.28 9.37
C LYS A 172 -8.76 13.05 10.58
N SER A 173 -9.52 11.96 10.58
CA SER A 173 -10.38 11.58 11.70
C SER A 173 -9.58 11.37 13.00
N ALA A 174 -8.42 10.71 12.93
CA ALA A 174 -7.57 10.51 14.11
C ALA A 174 -6.99 11.84 14.63
N LEU A 175 -6.51 12.72 13.74
CA LEU A 175 -6.03 14.06 14.09
C LEU A 175 -7.10 14.90 14.80
N GLU A 176 -8.34 14.85 14.32
CA GLU A 176 -9.48 15.56 14.90
C GLU A 176 -9.86 14.96 16.26
N ASN A 177 -10.03 13.64 16.35
CA ASN A 177 -10.41 12.92 17.59
C ASN A 177 -9.40 13.11 18.73
N TYR A 178 -8.11 13.19 18.40
CA TYR A 178 -7.05 13.38 19.39
C TYR A 178 -6.68 14.85 19.63
N ASN A 179 -7.36 15.80 18.96
CA ASN A 179 -7.06 17.24 19.00
C ASN A 179 -5.61 17.57 18.58
N LEU A 180 -5.11 16.86 17.56
CA LEU A 180 -3.74 17.01 17.06
C LEU A 180 -3.66 17.79 15.74
N TYR A 181 -4.80 18.03 15.04
CA TYR A 181 -4.81 18.72 13.76
C TYR A 181 -4.15 20.12 13.83
N SER A 182 -4.43 20.87 14.88
CA SER A 182 -3.85 22.20 15.14
C SER A 182 -2.38 22.17 15.58
N LYS A 183 -1.81 20.98 15.79
CA LYS A 183 -0.38 20.81 16.12
C LYS A 183 0.50 20.64 14.89
N LEU A 184 -0.11 20.41 13.71
CA LEU A 184 0.63 20.41 12.45
C LEU A 184 1.13 21.82 12.15
N SER A 185 2.42 21.97 11.85
CA SER A 185 3.08 23.20 11.49
C SER A 185 2.36 23.91 10.31
N ASP A 186 2.39 25.23 10.30
CA ASP A 186 1.88 26.04 9.16
C ASP A 186 2.74 25.90 7.90
N LYS A 187 3.97 25.39 8.03
CA LYS A 187 4.84 25.03 6.90
C LYS A 187 4.42 23.73 6.21
N ILE A 188 3.43 23.02 6.76
CA ILE A 188 2.83 21.83 6.14
C ILE A 188 1.56 22.26 5.41
N ILE A 189 1.58 22.18 4.08
CA ILE A 189 0.44 22.47 3.21
C ILE A 189 -0.54 21.30 3.30
N LYS A 190 -1.57 21.46 4.13
CA LYS A 190 -2.62 20.46 4.35
C LYS A 190 -3.61 20.47 3.21
N LYS A 191 -3.90 19.34 2.60
CA LYS A 191 -4.89 19.15 1.53
C LYS A 191 -5.82 17.99 1.84
N ASP A 192 -7.00 18.00 1.25
CA ASP A 192 -7.86 16.82 1.20
C ASP A 192 -7.22 15.75 0.29
N PRO A 193 -7.65 14.48 0.40
CA PRO A 193 -7.13 13.41 -0.45
C PRO A 193 -7.24 13.77 -1.93
N LEU A 194 -6.18 13.47 -2.68
CA LEU A 194 -6.08 13.74 -4.11
C LEU A 194 -6.46 12.49 -4.92
N GLY A 195 -6.90 12.69 -6.15
CA GLY A 195 -7.01 11.61 -7.12
C GLY A 195 -5.64 11.06 -7.52
N TYR A 196 -5.62 9.82 -8.00
CA TYR A 196 -4.40 9.08 -8.30
C TYR A 196 -3.42 9.85 -9.21
N ILE A 197 -3.90 10.42 -10.30
CA ILE A 197 -3.07 11.17 -11.25
C ILE A 197 -2.40 12.38 -10.60
N ASP A 198 -3.16 13.18 -9.84
CA ASP A 198 -2.62 14.37 -9.17
C ASP A 198 -1.63 13.99 -8.06
N PHE A 199 -1.89 12.89 -7.36
CA PHE A 199 -0.97 12.37 -6.34
C PHE A 199 0.35 11.88 -6.97
N LEU A 200 0.31 11.14 -8.08
CA LEU A 200 1.50 10.72 -8.83
C LEU A 200 2.30 11.90 -9.37
N LYS A 201 1.63 12.98 -9.83
CA LYS A 201 2.30 14.23 -10.21
C LYS A 201 3.11 14.81 -9.04
N LEU A 202 2.52 14.84 -7.85
CA LEU A 202 3.23 15.31 -6.66
C LEU A 202 4.40 14.40 -6.29
N ILE A 203 4.26 13.06 -6.38
CA ILE A 203 5.40 12.15 -6.18
C ILE A 203 6.52 12.52 -7.14
N HIS A 204 6.23 12.58 -8.45
CA HIS A 204 7.24 12.85 -9.47
C HIS A 204 7.96 14.19 -9.31
N LEU A 205 7.27 15.20 -8.77
CA LEU A 205 7.80 16.57 -8.61
C LEU A 205 8.38 16.82 -7.21
N SER A 206 8.19 15.92 -6.26
CA SER A 206 8.73 16.07 -4.91
C SER A 206 10.25 15.79 -4.84
N ASP A 207 10.93 16.43 -3.91
CA ASP A 207 12.32 16.10 -3.62
C ASP A 207 12.45 14.75 -2.89
N PHE A 208 11.43 14.38 -2.11
CA PHE A 208 11.29 13.11 -1.42
C PHE A 208 9.84 12.85 -0.98
N VAL A 209 9.55 11.60 -0.65
CA VAL A 209 8.26 11.19 -0.10
C VAL A 209 8.44 10.59 1.30
N LEU A 210 7.61 11.03 2.25
CA LEU A 210 7.43 10.42 3.57
C LEU A 210 6.12 9.62 3.57
N THR A 211 6.18 8.33 3.78
CA THR A 211 5.00 7.45 3.63
C THR A 211 4.99 6.28 4.60
N ASP A 212 3.83 5.67 4.77
CA ASP A 212 3.68 4.34 5.37
C ASP A 212 3.05 3.32 4.40
N SER A 213 2.86 3.72 3.14
CA SER A 213 2.25 2.90 2.08
C SER A 213 3.25 1.96 1.41
N GLY A 214 2.87 0.69 1.22
CA GLY A 214 3.65 -0.27 0.43
C GLY A 214 3.68 0.09 -1.07
N GLY A 215 2.55 0.45 -1.65
CA GLY A 215 2.47 0.78 -3.08
C GLY A 215 3.30 2.01 -3.48
N ILE A 216 3.37 3.03 -2.60
CA ILE A 216 4.16 4.22 -2.87
C ILE A 216 5.66 3.92 -2.91
N GLN A 217 6.15 2.94 -2.15
CA GLN A 217 7.54 2.49 -2.24
C GLN A 217 7.90 2.02 -3.65
N GLU A 218 6.98 1.33 -4.33
CA GLU A 218 7.16 0.85 -5.70
C GLU A 218 7.10 1.99 -6.72
N GLU A 219 6.11 2.88 -6.57
CA GLU A 219 5.94 4.04 -7.45
C GLU A 219 7.14 5.00 -7.35
N THR A 220 7.62 5.30 -6.16
CA THR A 220 8.80 6.15 -5.95
C THR A 220 10.07 5.50 -6.49
N THR A 221 10.24 4.19 -6.29
CA THR A 221 11.38 3.45 -6.87
C THR A 221 11.37 3.51 -8.39
N PHE A 222 10.22 3.31 -9.02
CA PHE A 222 10.08 3.41 -10.46
C PHE A 222 10.35 4.84 -10.99
N LEU A 223 9.88 5.86 -10.27
CA LEU A 223 10.06 7.27 -10.65
C LEU A 223 11.44 7.83 -10.28
N GLY A 224 12.26 7.09 -9.53
CA GLY A 224 13.56 7.53 -9.06
C GLY A 224 13.51 8.61 -7.97
N VAL A 225 12.43 8.65 -7.19
CA VAL A 225 12.21 9.62 -6.10
C VAL A 225 12.58 8.99 -4.76
N GLU A 226 13.37 9.69 -3.95
CA GLU A 226 13.72 9.26 -2.59
C GLU A 226 12.47 9.05 -1.74
N CYS A 227 12.38 7.89 -1.08
CA CYS A 227 11.25 7.50 -0.26
C CYS A 227 11.70 7.14 1.15
N PHE A 228 11.07 7.73 2.15
CA PHE A 228 11.30 7.42 3.55
C PHE A 228 10.03 6.81 4.12
N THR A 229 10.09 5.50 4.42
CA THR A 229 8.92 4.74 4.88
C THR A 229 8.93 4.64 6.39
N LEU A 230 7.90 5.19 7.03
CA LEU A 230 7.69 5.21 8.47
C LEU A 230 7.19 3.84 8.95
N ARG A 231 8.07 2.84 8.84
CA ARG A 231 7.79 1.43 9.17
C ARG A 231 9.09 0.71 9.55
N LYS A 232 8.96 -0.31 10.42
CA LYS A 232 10.08 -1.19 10.83
C LYS A 232 10.46 -2.20 9.75
N ASN A 233 9.53 -2.59 8.90
CA ASN A 233 9.69 -3.62 7.88
C ASN A 233 8.93 -3.26 6.61
N THR A 234 9.22 -4.00 5.55
CA THR A 234 8.48 -3.92 4.29
C THR A 234 8.30 -5.31 3.69
N GLU A 235 7.17 -5.53 3.06
CA GLU A 235 6.89 -6.70 2.21
C GLU A 235 7.51 -6.57 0.82
N ARG A 236 8.16 -5.44 0.51
CA ARG A 236 8.71 -5.10 -0.81
C ARG A 236 10.21 -4.80 -0.75
N PRO A 237 11.05 -5.79 -0.40
CA PRO A 237 12.49 -5.58 -0.21
C PRO A 237 13.20 -5.08 -1.47
N ALA A 238 12.67 -5.34 -2.66
CA ALA A 238 13.24 -4.83 -3.91
C ALA A 238 13.21 -3.29 -4.00
N THR A 239 12.32 -2.62 -3.25
CA THR A 239 12.24 -1.15 -3.22
C THR A 239 13.31 -0.50 -2.34
N GLU A 240 13.90 -1.25 -1.40
CA GLU A 240 14.87 -0.69 -0.46
C GLU A 240 16.16 -0.24 -1.17
N SER A 241 16.72 0.87 -0.74
CA SER A 241 17.95 1.47 -1.32
C SER A 241 19.13 0.50 -1.31
N LYS A 242 19.27 -0.33 -0.27
CA LYS A 242 20.30 -1.38 -0.21
C LYS A 242 20.17 -2.46 -1.31
N ASN A 243 19.01 -2.57 -1.94
CA ASN A 243 18.70 -3.52 -3.01
C ASN A 243 18.55 -2.84 -4.39
N GLY A 244 18.87 -1.55 -4.47
CA GLY A 244 18.83 -0.77 -5.72
C GLY A 244 17.56 0.05 -5.93
N GLY A 245 16.63 0.05 -4.97
CA GLY A 245 15.48 0.95 -4.94
C GLY A 245 15.80 2.33 -4.34
N THR A 246 14.76 3.10 -4.04
CA THR A 246 14.88 4.44 -3.45
C THR A 246 14.33 4.52 -2.03
N ASN A 247 13.87 3.39 -1.46
CA ASN A 247 13.17 3.37 -0.19
C ASN A 247 14.12 3.17 1.01
N HIS A 248 13.90 3.98 2.06
CA HIS A 248 14.59 3.91 3.35
C HIS A 248 13.56 3.69 4.45
N LEU A 249 13.69 2.61 5.22
CA LEU A 249 12.82 2.37 6.38
C LEU A 249 13.26 3.25 7.54
N ILE A 250 12.31 3.92 8.20
CA ILE A 250 12.52 4.77 9.37
C ILE A 250 11.60 4.30 10.50
N ASP A 251 12.17 3.98 11.64
CA ASP A 251 11.44 3.71 12.89
C ASP A 251 11.48 4.98 13.77
N ILE A 252 10.30 5.52 14.16
CA ILE A 252 10.13 6.77 14.93
C ILE A 252 9.64 6.46 16.34
#